data_bec8978577ab9eb837b4600d00528417
#
_entry.id   bec8978577ab9eb837b4600d00528417
#
_cell.length_a   1.000
_cell.length_b   1.000
_cell.length_c   1.000
_cell.angle_alpha   90.00
_cell.angle_beta   90.00
_cell.angle_gamma   90.00
#
_symmetry.space_group_name_H-M   'P 1'
#
loop_
_entity.id
_entity.type
_entity.pdbx_description
1 polymer ?
#
loop_
_entity_poly.entity_id
_entity_poly.type
_entity_poly.pdbx_seq_one_letter_code
_entity_poly.pdbx_strand_id
1 'polypeptide(L)'
;DAWSHYHIMYALVLVYEQTGEARFLNAAERIAGLFLRTFYTGRQRLIDIGSAEMNLSPAHVFCILFRITQKPEYLAFAKNVLSDLSAPEAGDYLNHALKNLPFYQSRKPRWESMHTILAFPEMYHATGDKKYKKAALQILHSILTTDIHNTGAFSTGEQAVGSPYREGSIELCCVIAFNAFAFSAYCLNGDPSIADYLELSFYNAILGSYSTSGHWAT
;
A
#
# COMPACT_ATOMS: atom_id res chain seq x y z
N ASP A 1 9.60 -14.32 6.14
CA ASP A 1 8.84 -13.10 6.40
C ASP A 1 8.44 -12.49 5.05
N ALA A 2 7.14 -12.40 4.80
CA ALA A 2 6.61 -11.92 3.51
C ALA A 2 6.80 -10.41 3.34
N TRP A 3 6.76 -9.65 4.43
CA TRP A 3 6.93 -8.20 4.44
C TRP A 3 8.29 -7.76 3.89
N SER A 4 9.39 -8.32 4.38
CA SER A 4 10.74 -7.99 3.89
C SER A 4 10.94 -8.39 2.44
N HIS A 5 10.44 -9.55 2.04
CA HIS A 5 10.50 -9.98 0.63
C HIS A 5 9.69 -9.07 -0.28
N TYR A 6 8.52 -8.59 0.17
CA TYR A 6 7.73 -7.62 -0.58
C TYR A 6 8.53 -6.34 -0.86
N HIS A 7 9.18 -5.75 0.13
CA HIS A 7 9.97 -4.53 -0.05
C HIS A 7 11.17 -4.74 -0.99
N ILE A 8 11.84 -5.89 -0.88
CA ILE A 8 12.95 -6.24 -1.80
C ILE A 8 12.41 -6.39 -3.23
N MET A 9 11.32 -7.11 -3.43
CA MET A 9 10.71 -7.28 -4.76
C MET A 9 10.29 -5.93 -5.34
N TYR A 10 9.64 -5.10 -4.54
CA TYR A 10 9.17 -3.79 -4.98
C TYR A 10 10.34 -2.88 -5.37
N ALA A 11 11.40 -2.82 -4.56
CA ALA A 11 12.62 -2.08 -4.89
C ALA A 11 13.25 -2.57 -6.21
N LEU A 12 13.37 -3.89 -6.39
CA LEU A 12 13.91 -4.48 -7.63
C LEU A 12 13.09 -4.11 -8.86
N VAL A 13 11.75 -4.13 -8.74
CA VAL A 13 10.84 -3.74 -9.82
C VAL A 13 10.98 -2.25 -10.16
N LEU A 14 11.05 -1.38 -9.15
CA LEU A 14 11.25 0.06 -9.37
C LEU A 14 12.58 0.36 -10.07
N VAL A 15 13.66 -0.32 -9.66
CA VAL A 15 14.97 -0.17 -10.34
C VAL A 15 14.89 -0.68 -11.79
N TYR A 16 14.19 -1.78 -12.04
CA TYR A 16 13.95 -2.26 -13.40
C TYR A 16 13.21 -1.24 -14.25
N GLU A 17 12.13 -0.64 -13.73
CA GLU A 17 11.34 0.37 -14.45
C GLU A 17 12.17 1.61 -14.78
N GLN A 18 13.13 1.98 -13.95
CA GLN A 18 14.01 3.14 -14.17
C GLN A 18 15.18 2.83 -15.11
N THR A 19 15.73 1.62 -15.10
CA THR A 19 16.98 1.29 -15.80
C THR A 19 16.80 0.40 -17.02
N GLY A 20 15.70 -0.36 -17.09
CA GLY A 20 15.48 -1.39 -18.09
C GLY A 20 16.37 -2.63 -17.93
N GLU A 21 17.19 -2.72 -16.85
CA GLU A 21 18.11 -3.82 -16.65
C GLU A 21 17.39 -5.10 -16.21
N ALA A 22 17.27 -6.07 -17.11
CA ALA A 22 16.55 -7.33 -16.90
C ALA A 22 16.98 -8.12 -15.65
N ARG A 23 18.22 -7.95 -15.17
CA ARG A 23 18.70 -8.63 -13.95
C ARG A 23 17.85 -8.34 -12.71
N PHE A 24 17.31 -7.12 -12.60
CA PHE A 24 16.48 -6.73 -11.46
C PHE A 24 15.09 -7.39 -11.54
N LEU A 25 14.47 -7.38 -12.73
CA LEU A 25 13.20 -8.10 -12.93
C LEU A 25 13.36 -9.60 -12.69
N ASN A 26 14.43 -10.21 -13.24
CA ASN A 26 14.70 -11.63 -13.03
C ASN A 26 14.90 -11.98 -11.55
N ALA A 27 15.51 -11.08 -10.76
CA ALA A 27 15.65 -11.27 -9.31
C ALA A 27 14.29 -11.22 -8.61
N ALA A 28 13.43 -10.22 -8.94
CA ALA A 28 12.07 -10.11 -8.40
C ALA A 28 11.24 -11.35 -8.76
N GLU A 29 11.31 -11.84 -10.00
CA GLU A 29 10.60 -13.04 -10.44
C GLU A 29 11.05 -14.32 -9.71
N ARG A 30 12.33 -14.44 -9.35
CA ARG A 30 12.78 -15.58 -8.51
C ARG A 30 12.14 -15.56 -7.13
N ILE A 31 12.01 -14.37 -6.52
CA ILE A 31 11.31 -14.23 -5.24
C ILE A 31 9.81 -14.51 -5.42
N ALA A 32 9.20 -13.99 -6.50
CA ALA A 32 7.81 -14.29 -6.82
C ALA A 32 7.56 -15.79 -6.99
N GLY A 33 8.46 -16.50 -7.65
CA GLY A 33 8.40 -17.96 -7.77
C GLY A 33 8.45 -18.69 -6.43
N LEU A 34 9.21 -18.17 -5.44
CA LEU A 34 9.18 -18.69 -4.07
C LEU A 34 7.80 -18.50 -3.45
N PHE A 35 7.21 -17.30 -3.57
CA PHE A 35 5.85 -17.03 -3.04
C PHE A 35 4.80 -17.94 -3.67
N LEU A 36 4.81 -18.12 -4.98
CA LEU A 36 3.86 -18.99 -5.66
C LEU A 36 3.95 -20.43 -5.16
N ARG A 37 5.16 -20.97 -5.02
CA ARG A 37 5.35 -22.33 -4.51
C ARG A 37 4.94 -22.49 -3.05
N THR A 38 5.17 -21.48 -2.22
CA THR A 38 4.92 -21.57 -0.78
C THR A 38 3.46 -21.26 -0.45
N PHE A 39 2.91 -20.17 -1.00
CA PHE A 39 1.65 -19.58 -0.54
C PHE A 39 0.50 -19.68 -1.55
N TYR A 40 0.75 -20.10 -2.79
CA TYR A 40 -0.31 -20.26 -3.80
C TYR A 40 -0.59 -21.73 -4.14
N THR A 41 0.45 -22.47 -4.49
CA THR A 41 0.34 -23.92 -4.74
C THR A 41 0.70 -24.75 -3.53
N GLY A 42 1.32 -24.15 -2.51
CA GLY A 42 1.62 -24.78 -1.22
C GLY A 42 0.38 -24.93 -0.32
N ARG A 43 0.61 -25.45 0.87
CA ARG A 43 -0.46 -25.68 1.86
C ARG A 43 -0.73 -24.49 2.77
N GLN A 44 0.14 -23.47 2.75
CA GLN A 44 0.07 -22.31 3.62
C GLN A 44 -0.38 -21.08 2.81
N ARG A 45 -1.26 -20.27 3.38
CA ARG A 45 -1.60 -18.95 2.83
C ARG A 45 -0.83 -17.85 3.54
N LEU A 46 -0.72 -16.66 2.92
CA LEU A 46 -0.06 -15.51 3.56
C LEU A 46 -0.76 -15.08 4.86
N ILE A 47 -2.07 -15.20 4.93
CA ILE A 47 -2.84 -14.89 6.14
C ILE A 47 -2.46 -15.77 7.33
N ASP A 48 -2.04 -17.02 7.08
CA ASP A 48 -1.73 -18.01 8.12
C ASP A 48 -0.42 -17.70 8.87
N ILE A 49 0.43 -16.82 8.32
CA ILE A 49 1.70 -16.45 8.96
C ILE A 49 1.58 -15.26 9.93
N GLY A 50 0.36 -14.78 10.15
CA GLY A 50 0.07 -13.67 11.07
C GLY A 50 0.40 -12.29 10.50
N SER A 51 0.26 -11.25 11.31
CA SER A 51 0.50 -9.84 10.94
C SER A 51 -0.07 -9.49 9.56
N ALA A 52 -1.37 -9.72 9.38
CA ALA A 52 -2.05 -9.60 8.09
C ALA A 52 -1.88 -8.20 7.47
N GLU A 53 -1.82 -7.14 8.31
CA GLU A 53 -1.57 -5.76 7.89
C GLU A 53 -0.23 -5.58 7.14
N MET A 54 0.76 -6.44 7.42
CA MET A 54 2.08 -6.45 6.79
C MET A 54 2.17 -7.53 5.70
N ASN A 55 1.80 -8.76 6.04
CA ASN A 55 2.10 -9.94 5.23
C ASN A 55 1.16 -10.12 4.02
N LEU A 56 0.07 -9.34 3.89
CA LEU A 56 -0.74 -9.32 2.67
C LEU A 56 -0.26 -8.30 1.62
N SER A 57 0.76 -7.48 1.93
CA SER A 57 1.34 -6.48 1.02
C SER A 57 1.91 -7.05 -0.30
N PRO A 58 2.36 -8.31 -0.41
CA PRO A 58 2.78 -8.86 -1.68
C PRO A 58 1.75 -8.76 -2.80
N ALA A 59 0.44 -8.67 -2.49
CA ALA A 59 -0.60 -8.44 -3.49
C ALA A 59 -0.27 -7.26 -4.41
N HIS A 60 0.30 -6.17 -3.87
CA HIS A 60 0.68 -4.98 -4.62
C HIS A 60 1.76 -5.28 -5.68
N VAL A 61 2.90 -5.81 -5.26
CA VAL A 61 4.01 -6.05 -6.20
C VAL A 61 3.68 -7.15 -7.22
N PHE A 62 2.82 -8.11 -6.86
CA PHE A 62 2.33 -9.12 -7.82
C PHE A 62 1.43 -8.52 -8.90
N CYS A 63 0.64 -7.48 -8.60
CA CYS A 63 -0.07 -6.72 -9.63
C CYS A 63 0.90 -6.01 -10.57
N ILE A 64 1.96 -5.40 -10.04
CA ILE A 64 2.99 -4.74 -10.86
C ILE A 64 3.73 -5.76 -11.74
N LEU A 65 4.14 -6.91 -11.18
CA LEU A 65 4.76 -7.98 -11.96
C LEU A 65 3.84 -8.48 -13.07
N PHE A 66 2.53 -8.60 -12.81
CA PHE A 66 1.57 -8.92 -13.87
C PHE A 66 1.55 -7.85 -14.96
N ARG A 67 1.50 -6.57 -14.60
CA ARG A 67 1.51 -5.46 -15.57
C ARG A 67 2.74 -5.50 -16.47
N ILE A 68 3.91 -5.79 -15.92
CA ILE A 68 5.18 -5.83 -16.64
C ILE A 68 5.31 -7.10 -17.51
N THR A 69 4.98 -8.27 -16.96
CA THR A 69 5.30 -9.57 -17.57
C THR A 69 4.15 -10.24 -18.28
N GLN A 70 2.91 -9.82 -18.00
CA GLN A 70 1.65 -10.42 -18.45
C GLN A 70 1.48 -11.91 -18.05
N LYS A 71 2.23 -12.39 -17.05
CA LYS A 71 2.10 -13.76 -16.55
C LYS A 71 0.86 -13.89 -15.67
N PRO A 72 -0.15 -14.69 -16.08
CA PRO A 72 -1.46 -14.72 -15.41
C PRO A 72 -1.41 -15.23 -13.97
N GLU A 73 -0.42 -16.04 -13.62
CA GLU A 73 -0.24 -16.54 -12.25
C GLU A 73 0.02 -15.42 -11.24
N TYR A 74 0.63 -14.31 -11.64
CA TYR A 74 0.85 -13.17 -10.75
C TYR A 74 -0.47 -12.47 -10.39
N LEU A 75 -1.33 -12.23 -11.37
CA LEU A 75 -2.65 -11.67 -11.12
C LEU A 75 -3.53 -12.62 -10.31
N ALA A 76 -3.45 -13.92 -10.59
CA ALA A 76 -4.19 -14.94 -9.85
C ALA A 76 -3.76 -14.99 -8.38
N PHE A 77 -2.46 -14.91 -8.10
CA PHE A 77 -1.94 -14.84 -6.74
C PHE A 77 -2.38 -13.56 -6.01
N ALA A 78 -2.26 -12.39 -6.66
CA ALA A 78 -2.73 -11.13 -6.08
C ALA A 78 -4.22 -11.19 -5.70
N LYS A 79 -5.08 -11.74 -6.57
CA LYS A 79 -6.50 -11.96 -6.27
C LYS A 79 -6.72 -12.91 -5.09
N ASN A 80 -5.92 -13.97 -5.00
CA ASN A 80 -5.97 -14.91 -3.88
C ASN A 80 -5.63 -14.21 -2.56
N VAL A 81 -4.55 -13.43 -2.52
CA VAL A 81 -4.16 -12.66 -1.32
C VAL A 81 -5.23 -11.63 -0.94
N LEU A 82 -5.78 -10.90 -1.92
CA LEU A 82 -6.84 -9.91 -1.66
C LEU A 82 -8.15 -10.54 -1.18
N SER A 83 -8.41 -11.82 -1.49
CA SER A 83 -9.57 -12.53 -0.96
C SER A 83 -9.46 -12.79 0.55
N ASP A 84 -8.26 -12.77 1.11
CA ASP A 84 -8.02 -12.93 2.54
C ASP A 84 -8.34 -11.68 3.36
N LEU A 85 -8.54 -10.51 2.71
CA LEU A 85 -8.84 -9.27 3.43
C LEU A 85 -10.10 -9.33 4.28
N SER A 86 -11.07 -10.20 3.94
CA SER A 86 -12.31 -10.40 4.70
C SER A 86 -12.14 -11.29 5.94
N ALA A 87 -11.00 -11.98 6.08
CA ALA A 87 -10.73 -12.81 7.25
C ALA A 87 -10.73 -11.99 8.55
N PRO A 88 -11.10 -12.57 9.70
CA PRO A 88 -11.15 -11.87 10.98
C PRO A 88 -9.84 -11.19 11.38
N GLU A 89 -8.71 -11.77 10.97
CA GLU A 89 -7.36 -11.30 11.26
C GLU A 89 -6.92 -10.14 10.37
N ALA A 90 -7.64 -9.90 9.26
CA ALA A 90 -7.33 -8.85 8.30
C ALA A 90 -8.22 -7.61 8.47
N GLY A 91 -7.93 -6.55 7.70
CA GLY A 91 -8.58 -5.26 7.83
C GLY A 91 -9.92 -5.10 7.09
N ASP A 92 -10.25 -6.02 6.19
CA ASP A 92 -11.43 -5.98 5.31
C ASP A 92 -11.58 -4.66 4.51
N TYR A 93 -10.45 -4.06 4.16
CA TYR A 93 -10.36 -2.70 3.59
C TYR A 93 -11.22 -2.51 2.34
N LEU A 94 -11.30 -3.52 1.47
CA LEU A 94 -12.09 -3.45 0.25
C LEU A 94 -13.59 -3.31 0.55
N ASN A 95 -14.15 -4.24 1.32
CA ASN A 95 -15.58 -4.20 1.64
C ASN A 95 -15.93 -3.01 2.53
N HIS A 96 -15.02 -2.64 3.46
CA HIS A 96 -15.17 -1.49 4.32
C HIS A 96 -15.33 -0.20 3.49
N ALA A 97 -14.42 0.02 2.55
CA ALA A 97 -14.46 1.16 1.65
C ALA A 97 -15.69 1.15 0.72
N LEU A 98 -16.08 -0.01 0.18
CA LEU A 98 -17.25 -0.12 -0.69
C LEU A 98 -18.56 0.21 0.03
N LYS A 99 -18.60 0.03 1.35
CA LYS A 99 -19.72 0.44 2.23
C LYS A 99 -19.64 1.91 2.66
N ASN A 100 -18.64 2.66 2.17
CA ASN A 100 -18.35 4.06 2.51
C ASN A 100 -18.07 4.27 4.01
N LEU A 101 -17.50 3.26 4.68
CA LEU A 101 -17.10 3.38 6.08
C LEU A 101 -15.71 4.04 6.17
N PRO A 102 -15.46 4.87 7.19
CA PRO A 102 -14.17 5.52 7.38
C PRO A 102 -13.03 4.53 7.62
N PHE A 103 -11.85 4.80 7.05
CA PHE A 103 -10.70 3.89 7.16
C PHE A 103 -10.31 3.59 8.62
N TYR A 104 -10.33 4.59 9.51
CA TYR A 104 -10.00 4.42 10.92
C TYR A 104 -10.94 3.45 11.68
N GLN A 105 -12.10 3.12 11.11
CA GLN A 105 -13.03 2.14 11.67
C GLN A 105 -12.79 0.72 11.15
N SER A 106 -11.83 0.53 10.24
CA SER A 106 -11.44 -0.82 9.84
C SER A 106 -10.83 -1.59 11.01
N ARG A 107 -10.75 -2.91 10.92
CA ARG A 107 -10.20 -3.74 12.00
C ARG A 107 -8.74 -3.48 12.27
N LYS A 108 -8.01 -3.06 11.25
CA LYS A 108 -6.56 -2.81 11.31
C LYS A 108 -6.21 -1.56 10.51
N PRO A 109 -6.57 -0.36 11.00
CA PRO A 109 -6.34 0.90 10.30
C PRO A 109 -4.88 1.37 10.38
N ARG A 110 -3.94 0.44 10.20
CA ARG A 110 -2.50 0.68 10.36
C ARG A 110 -1.87 1.16 9.05
N TRP A 111 -0.74 1.87 9.18
CA TRP A 111 -0.02 2.39 8.03
C TRP A 111 0.55 1.27 7.12
N GLU A 112 0.95 0.14 7.70
CA GLU A 112 1.48 -0.98 6.94
C GLU A 112 0.46 -1.50 5.91
N SER A 113 -0.83 -1.42 6.25
CA SER A 113 -1.90 -1.83 5.33
C SER A 113 -2.00 -0.98 4.07
N MET A 114 -1.40 0.24 4.05
CA MET A 114 -1.30 1.04 2.83
C MET A 114 -0.58 0.29 1.72
N HIS A 115 0.42 -0.53 2.06
CA HIS A 115 1.14 -1.35 1.09
C HIS A 115 0.26 -2.43 0.44
N THR A 116 -0.69 -2.99 1.18
CA THR A 116 -1.71 -3.91 0.62
C THR A 116 -2.76 -3.13 -0.19
N ILE A 117 -3.18 -1.98 0.30
CA ILE A 117 -4.19 -1.12 -0.33
C ILE A 117 -3.67 -0.55 -1.67
N LEU A 118 -2.36 -0.34 -1.82
CA LEU A 118 -1.70 0.00 -3.09
C LEU A 118 -2.01 -1.02 -4.21
N ALA A 119 -2.39 -2.25 -3.86
CA ALA A 119 -2.87 -3.21 -4.86
C ALA A 119 -4.19 -2.79 -5.52
N PHE A 120 -5.01 -1.93 -4.91
CA PHE A 120 -6.32 -1.56 -5.48
C PHE A 120 -6.18 -0.74 -6.77
N PRO A 121 -5.39 0.35 -6.85
CA PRO A 121 -5.09 1.01 -8.10
C PRO A 121 -4.57 0.06 -9.18
N GLU A 122 -3.60 -0.78 -8.84
CA GLU A 122 -3.02 -1.75 -9.78
C GLU A 122 -4.04 -2.81 -10.24
N MET A 123 -4.91 -3.30 -9.36
CA MET A 123 -6.00 -4.21 -9.71
C MET A 123 -7.00 -3.57 -10.67
N TYR A 124 -7.30 -2.28 -10.49
CA TYR A 124 -8.15 -1.57 -11.44
C TYR A 124 -7.48 -1.49 -12.82
N HIS A 125 -6.21 -1.14 -12.89
CA HIS A 125 -5.46 -1.11 -14.15
C HIS A 125 -5.38 -2.49 -14.81
N ALA A 126 -5.18 -3.54 -14.02
CA ALA A 126 -5.03 -4.91 -14.52
C ALA A 126 -6.36 -5.54 -15.01
N THR A 127 -7.51 -5.14 -14.41
CA THR A 127 -8.79 -5.85 -14.62
C THR A 127 -9.92 -4.98 -15.14
N GLY A 128 -9.81 -3.65 -15.04
CA GLY A 128 -10.91 -2.72 -15.31
C GLY A 128 -12.04 -2.74 -14.28
N ASP A 129 -11.93 -3.53 -13.19
CA ASP A 129 -12.97 -3.67 -12.18
C ASP A 129 -13.06 -2.41 -11.32
N LYS A 130 -14.12 -1.64 -11.54
CA LYS A 130 -14.37 -0.33 -10.92
C LYS A 130 -14.47 -0.35 -9.40
N LYS A 131 -14.73 -1.53 -8.79
CA LYS A 131 -14.79 -1.63 -7.32
C LYS A 131 -13.44 -1.25 -6.68
N TYR A 132 -12.32 -1.60 -7.29
CA TYR A 132 -10.99 -1.27 -6.78
C TYR A 132 -10.70 0.23 -6.86
N LYS A 133 -11.04 0.88 -7.98
CA LYS A 133 -10.96 2.34 -8.10
C LYS A 133 -11.82 3.03 -7.05
N LYS A 134 -13.09 2.60 -6.90
CA LYS A 134 -14.01 3.16 -5.89
C LYS A 134 -13.43 3.01 -4.49
N ALA A 135 -12.93 1.82 -4.14
CA ALA A 135 -12.39 1.58 -2.81
C ALA A 135 -11.13 2.42 -2.53
N ALA A 136 -10.21 2.53 -3.49
CA ALA A 136 -9.01 3.36 -3.34
C ALA A 136 -9.37 4.83 -3.09
N LEU A 137 -10.26 5.41 -3.90
CA LEU A 137 -10.66 6.80 -3.75
C LEU A 137 -11.43 7.05 -2.45
N GLN A 138 -12.24 6.08 -1.99
CA GLN A 138 -12.96 6.19 -0.72
C GLN A 138 -12.02 6.13 0.49
N ILE A 139 -11.01 5.25 0.48
CA ILE A 139 -9.99 5.20 1.54
C ILE A 139 -9.20 6.51 1.57
N LEU A 140 -8.75 6.98 0.41
CA LEU A 140 -8.05 8.26 0.31
C LEU A 140 -8.89 9.40 0.90
N HIS A 141 -10.14 9.56 0.44
CA HIS A 141 -11.04 10.60 0.94
C HIS A 141 -11.24 10.51 2.45
N SER A 142 -11.45 9.29 2.97
CA SER A 142 -11.59 9.08 4.41
C SER A 142 -10.36 9.60 5.18
N ILE A 143 -9.15 9.19 4.78
CA ILE A 143 -7.94 9.58 5.48
C ILE A 143 -7.70 11.09 5.38
N LEU A 144 -7.87 11.68 4.19
CA LEU A 144 -7.69 13.12 3.97
C LEU A 144 -8.64 13.97 4.84
N THR A 145 -9.82 13.45 5.16
CA THR A 145 -10.83 14.18 5.94
C THR A 145 -10.77 13.95 7.43
N THR A 146 -10.12 12.87 7.89
CA THR A 146 -10.18 12.49 9.32
C THR A 146 -8.82 12.39 10.01
N ASP A 147 -7.72 12.09 9.28
CA ASP A 147 -6.48 11.66 9.93
C ASP A 147 -5.23 12.46 9.48
N ILE A 148 -5.39 13.48 8.62
CA ILE A 148 -4.27 14.29 8.16
C ILE A 148 -4.03 15.46 9.10
N HIS A 149 -2.79 15.56 9.61
CA HIS A 149 -2.33 16.68 10.41
C HIS A 149 -2.11 17.93 9.54
N ASN A 150 -2.01 19.10 10.18
CA ASN A 150 -1.81 20.38 9.49
C ASN A 150 -0.50 20.47 8.68
N THR A 151 0.47 19.61 8.93
CA THR A 151 1.71 19.46 8.15
C THR A 151 1.56 18.53 6.95
N GLY A 152 0.41 17.94 6.74
CA GLY A 152 0.22 16.88 5.74
C GLY A 152 0.71 15.50 6.21
N ALA A 153 1.05 15.34 7.49
CA ALA A 153 1.44 14.05 8.04
C ALA A 153 0.21 13.16 8.27
N PHE A 154 0.41 11.86 8.10
CA PHE A 154 -0.61 10.83 8.33
C PHE A 154 -0.26 9.96 9.53
N SER A 155 -1.27 9.55 10.22
CA SER A 155 -1.35 8.63 11.36
C SER A 155 -0.98 9.23 12.72
N THR A 156 -1.44 8.56 13.75
CA THR A 156 -1.07 8.82 15.15
C THR A 156 -0.84 7.49 15.84
N GLY A 157 0.37 7.27 16.34
CA GLY A 157 0.74 5.97 16.91
C GLY A 157 0.59 4.84 15.88
N GLU A 158 1.11 5.05 14.68
CA GLU A 158 1.15 4.10 13.55
C GLU A 158 -0.21 3.69 12.95
N GLN A 159 -1.30 4.40 13.28
CA GLN A 159 -2.62 4.05 12.75
C GLN A 159 -3.52 5.25 12.53
N ALA A 160 -4.55 5.10 11.68
CA ALA A 160 -5.64 6.04 11.59
C ALA A 160 -6.50 5.97 12.85
N VAL A 161 -6.88 7.12 13.41
CA VAL A 161 -7.64 7.21 14.67
C VAL A 161 -8.89 8.07 14.55
N GLY A 162 -9.18 8.60 13.36
CA GLY A 162 -10.33 9.44 13.08
C GLY A 162 -10.21 10.87 13.59
N SER A 163 -8.99 11.30 13.94
CA SER A 163 -8.73 12.66 14.41
C SER A 163 -7.26 13.04 14.24
N PRO A 164 -6.97 14.19 13.61
CA PRO A 164 -5.60 14.71 13.51
C PRO A 164 -5.10 15.35 14.83
N TYR A 165 -5.94 15.44 15.84
CA TYR A 165 -5.62 16.11 17.12
C TYR A 165 -5.31 15.14 18.25
N ARG A 166 -5.35 13.83 18.00
CA ARG A 166 -5.00 12.84 18.99
C ARG A 166 -3.50 12.88 19.27
N GLU A 167 -3.13 12.92 20.54
CA GLU A 167 -1.73 12.84 20.96
C GLU A 167 -1.11 11.49 20.60
N GLY A 168 0.12 11.52 20.11
CA GLY A 168 0.88 10.35 19.74
C GLY A 168 2.01 10.68 18.76
N SER A 169 2.89 9.71 18.54
CA SER A 169 3.98 9.85 17.57
C SER A 169 3.45 9.84 16.13
N ILE A 170 4.13 10.60 15.29
CA ILE A 170 3.97 10.55 13.85
C ILE A 170 5.31 10.08 13.29
N GLU A 171 5.29 8.99 12.54
CA GLU A 171 6.50 8.41 11.98
C GLU A 171 6.59 8.69 10.47
N LEU A 172 7.81 8.95 9.98
CA LEU A 172 8.05 9.24 8.58
C LEU A 172 7.61 8.09 7.65
N CYS A 173 7.77 6.83 8.08
CA CYS A 173 7.32 5.67 7.30
C CYS A 173 5.81 5.69 7.02
N CYS A 174 5.00 6.14 7.98
CA CYS A 174 3.55 6.30 7.82
C CYS A 174 3.24 7.34 6.75
N VAL A 175 3.92 8.48 6.82
CA VAL A 175 3.74 9.59 5.88
C VAL A 175 4.12 9.16 4.46
N ILE A 176 5.27 8.50 4.29
CA ILE A 176 5.74 8.02 2.98
C ILE A 176 4.77 6.98 2.39
N ALA A 177 4.30 6.01 3.20
CA ALA A 177 3.38 5.00 2.72
C ALA A 177 2.04 5.60 2.25
N PHE A 178 1.51 6.58 3.00
CA PHE A 178 0.28 7.25 2.59
C PHE A 178 0.48 8.15 1.37
N ASN A 179 1.61 8.85 1.25
CA ASN A 179 1.93 9.64 0.05
C ASN A 179 2.03 8.75 -1.21
N ALA A 180 2.65 7.58 -1.10
CA ALA A 180 2.70 6.61 -2.21
C ALA A 180 1.29 6.19 -2.64
N PHE A 181 0.41 5.92 -1.68
CA PHE A 181 -0.98 5.59 -1.95
C PHE A 181 -1.76 6.78 -2.54
N ALA A 182 -1.61 7.98 -1.98
CA ALA A 182 -2.27 9.19 -2.47
C ALA A 182 -1.84 9.50 -3.92
N PHE A 183 -0.56 9.35 -4.25
CA PHE A 183 -0.08 9.51 -5.62
C PHE A 183 -0.69 8.47 -6.58
N SER A 184 -0.75 7.21 -6.19
CA SER A 184 -1.39 6.17 -6.99
C SER A 184 -2.88 6.44 -7.22
N ALA A 185 -3.58 6.97 -6.20
CA ALA A 185 -4.98 7.36 -6.32
C ALA A 185 -5.17 8.62 -7.17
N TYR A 186 -4.24 9.59 -7.10
CA TYR A 186 -4.19 10.75 -8.01
C TYR A 186 -4.13 10.30 -9.47
N CYS A 187 -3.31 9.31 -9.79
CA CYS A 187 -3.22 8.76 -11.14
C CYS A 187 -4.53 8.10 -11.63
N LEU A 188 -5.47 7.76 -10.73
CA LEU A 188 -6.77 7.20 -11.11
C LEU A 188 -7.79 8.24 -11.58
N ASN A 189 -7.73 9.48 -11.07
CA ASN A 189 -8.78 10.48 -11.31
C ASN A 189 -8.28 11.89 -11.67
N GLY A 190 -6.99 12.19 -11.43
CA GLY A 190 -6.40 13.51 -11.74
C GLY A 190 -6.94 14.65 -10.87
N ASP A 191 -7.45 14.35 -9.66
CA ASP A 191 -8.02 15.36 -8.77
C ASP A 191 -6.90 16.29 -8.24
N PRO A 192 -6.90 17.60 -8.57
CA PRO A 192 -5.84 18.51 -8.18
C PRO A 192 -5.71 18.70 -6.66
N SER A 193 -6.78 18.49 -5.88
CA SER A 193 -6.71 18.59 -4.43
C SER A 193 -5.78 17.53 -3.80
N ILE A 194 -5.59 16.40 -4.48
CA ILE A 194 -4.64 15.38 -4.05
C ILE A 194 -3.20 15.87 -4.31
N ALA A 195 -2.96 16.58 -5.41
CA ALA A 195 -1.65 17.16 -5.69
C ALA A 195 -1.29 18.24 -4.66
N ASP A 196 -2.23 19.09 -4.27
CA ASP A 196 -2.06 20.07 -3.19
C ASP A 196 -1.69 19.41 -1.86
N TYR A 197 -2.37 18.30 -1.53
CA TYR A 197 -2.03 17.50 -0.35
C TYR A 197 -0.60 16.93 -0.45
N LEU A 198 -0.24 16.33 -1.59
CA LEU A 198 1.09 15.73 -1.79
C LEU A 198 2.20 16.80 -1.65
N GLU A 199 1.98 17.99 -2.20
CA GLU A 199 2.91 19.12 -2.05
C GLU A 199 3.03 19.53 -0.57
N LEU A 200 1.91 19.75 0.12
CA LEU A 200 1.88 20.08 1.54
C LEU A 200 2.67 19.06 2.37
N SER A 201 2.36 17.77 2.17
CA SER A 201 2.98 16.68 2.91
C SER A 201 4.49 16.58 2.62
N PHE A 202 4.88 16.68 1.36
CA PHE A 202 6.28 16.58 0.97
C PHE A 202 7.14 17.70 1.58
N TYR A 203 6.73 18.95 1.44
CA TYR A 203 7.51 20.08 1.92
C TYR A 203 7.49 20.26 3.44
N ASN A 204 6.46 19.81 4.12
CA ASN A 204 6.36 19.98 5.58
C ASN A 204 6.60 18.66 6.35
N ALA A 205 5.81 17.63 6.12
CA ALA A 205 5.92 16.39 6.90
C ALA A 205 7.16 15.58 6.52
N ILE A 206 7.41 15.36 5.23
CA ILE A 206 8.54 14.52 4.77
C ILE A 206 9.86 15.27 4.96
N LEU A 207 10.03 16.44 4.33
CA LEU A 207 11.28 17.19 4.44
C LEU A 207 11.52 17.70 5.87
N GLY A 208 10.46 18.06 6.59
CA GLY A 208 10.55 18.51 7.99
C GLY A 208 10.99 17.44 8.98
N SER A 209 10.89 16.16 8.63
CA SER A 209 11.37 15.05 9.46
C SER A 209 12.87 14.79 9.37
N TYR A 210 13.56 15.40 8.39
CA TYR A 210 15.02 15.28 8.26
C TYR A 210 15.72 16.26 9.19
N SER A 211 16.84 15.82 9.78
CA SER A 211 17.73 16.71 10.50
C SER A 211 18.30 17.78 9.55
N THR A 212 18.69 18.93 10.10
CA THR A 212 19.32 20.01 9.33
C THR A 212 20.62 19.59 8.63
N SER A 213 21.28 18.54 9.14
CA SER A 213 22.50 17.96 8.52
C SER A 213 22.15 16.96 7.40
N GLY A 214 20.88 16.52 7.28
CA GLY A 214 20.48 15.50 6.31
C GLY A 214 20.94 14.07 6.63
N HIS A 215 21.59 13.86 7.78
CA HIS A 215 22.16 12.54 8.11
C HIS A 215 21.17 11.56 8.74
N TRP A 216 20.05 12.02 9.26
CA TRP A 216 19.00 11.17 9.84
C TRP A 216 17.62 11.81 9.72
N ALA A 217 16.59 11.00 9.80
CA ALA A 217 15.18 11.40 9.84
C ALA A 217 14.47 10.70 11.01
N THR A 218 13.41 11.33 11.52
CA THR A 218 12.55 10.77 12.60
C THR A 218 11.17 10.46 12.08
#